data_9a689cfb68a14d282d50f005bf4d22e9
#
_entry.id   9a689cfb68a14d282d50f005bf4d22e9
#
_cell.length_a   1.000
_cell.length_b   1.000
_cell.length_c   1.000
_cell.angle_alpha   90.00
_cell.angle_beta   90.00
_cell.angle_gamma   90.00
#
_symmetry.space_group_name_H-M   'P 1'
#
loop_
_entity.id
_entity.type
_entity.pdbx_description
1 polymer ?
#
loop_
_entity_poly.entity_id
_entity_poly.type
_entity_poly.pdbx_seq_one_letter_code
_entity_poly.pdbx_strand_id
1 'polypeptide(L)'
;LQVGVGFSLLVLIASSVASYLSIQNQLENREKLSASRRSITAVKDVLVALLDAETGNRGYQLTGRESFLQPFNKSLEELPKAIERAKALNIDNKNQLDRLDKLEQNVKDNIDNIKIFVENRRKGIIMTQQQFMMSKSYMDRCRMLVNDFVRNEEKQLEIKNKDLTKSSNTTVLFIILSAIAAVIVTAFFYAKMRADLIRRDKLEKELKAKDLEITRRVNAIKEIANKVASGDYSQKATDNSQDDLG
;
A
#
# COMPACT_ATOMS: atom_id res chain seq x y z
N LEU A 1 -14.42 -33.97 2.30
CA LEU A 1 -14.73 -32.75 3.05
C LEU A 1 -13.47 -32.11 3.61
N GLN A 2 -12.62 -32.85 4.33
CA GLN A 2 -11.38 -32.35 4.96
C GLN A 2 -10.42 -31.71 3.95
N VAL A 3 -10.24 -32.30 2.77
CA VAL A 3 -9.36 -31.76 1.71
C VAL A 3 -9.86 -30.40 1.17
N GLY A 4 -11.18 -30.25 1.00
CA GLY A 4 -11.76 -28.99 0.50
C GLY A 4 -11.67 -27.85 1.50
N VAL A 5 -11.95 -28.14 2.78
CA VAL A 5 -11.79 -27.17 3.87
C VAL A 5 -10.31 -26.80 4.04
N GLY A 6 -9.39 -27.76 3.98
CA GLY A 6 -7.95 -27.52 4.04
C GLY A 6 -7.46 -26.62 2.89
N PHE A 7 -7.92 -26.86 1.67
CA PHE A 7 -7.55 -26.03 0.50
C PHE A 7 -8.10 -24.60 0.62
N SER A 8 -9.36 -24.42 1.03
CA SER A 8 -9.92 -23.07 1.23
C SER A 8 -9.19 -22.30 2.33
N LEU A 9 -8.77 -22.96 3.40
CA LEU A 9 -7.99 -22.38 4.48
C LEU A 9 -6.60 -21.93 3.99
N LEU A 10 -5.93 -22.76 3.17
CA LEU A 10 -4.64 -22.41 2.56
C LEU A 10 -4.75 -21.17 1.65
N VAL A 11 -5.80 -21.07 0.83
CA VAL A 11 -6.05 -19.89 -0.02
C VAL A 11 -6.27 -18.64 0.83
N LEU A 12 -7.03 -18.73 1.93
CA LEU A 12 -7.25 -17.62 2.85
C LEU A 12 -5.95 -17.18 3.54
N ILE A 13 -5.13 -18.11 4.00
CA ILE A 13 -3.83 -17.79 4.60
C ILE A 13 -2.92 -17.11 3.59
N ALA A 14 -2.80 -17.66 2.38
CA ALA A 14 -1.99 -17.08 1.31
C ALA A 14 -2.45 -15.65 0.95
N SER A 15 -3.75 -15.43 0.85
CA SER A 15 -4.35 -14.11 0.61
C SER A 15 -4.06 -13.12 1.75
N SER A 16 -4.14 -13.58 3.00
CA SER A 16 -3.84 -12.75 4.17
C SER A 16 -2.35 -12.34 4.22
N VAL A 17 -1.45 -13.26 3.92
CA VAL A 17 0.00 -12.99 3.85
C VAL A 17 0.29 -12.00 2.71
N ALA A 18 -0.27 -12.19 1.53
CA ALA A 18 -0.11 -11.27 0.39
C ALA A 18 -0.63 -9.86 0.72
N SER A 19 -1.80 -9.76 1.38
CA SER A 19 -2.36 -8.49 1.85
C SER A 19 -1.45 -7.79 2.86
N TYR A 20 -0.92 -8.53 3.83
CA TYR A 20 0.00 -8.00 4.83
C TYR A 20 1.27 -7.43 4.19
N LEU A 21 1.93 -8.19 3.30
CA LEU A 21 3.13 -7.73 2.59
C LEU A 21 2.84 -6.49 1.73
N SER A 22 1.68 -6.44 1.08
CA SER A 22 1.28 -5.28 0.30
C SER A 22 1.07 -4.03 1.16
N ILE A 23 0.46 -4.17 2.33
CA ILE A 23 0.27 -3.06 3.27
C ILE A 23 1.62 -2.54 3.77
N GLN A 24 2.56 -3.43 4.11
CA GLN A 24 3.91 -3.05 4.54
C GLN A 24 4.63 -2.25 3.45
N ASN A 25 4.61 -2.72 2.21
CA ASN A 25 5.17 -2.00 1.06
C ASN A 25 4.53 -0.62 0.84
N GLN A 26 3.21 -0.50 1.04
CA GLN A 26 2.51 0.78 0.93
C GLN A 26 2.91 1.76 2.04
N LEU A 27 3.09 1.29 3.28
CA LEU A 27 3.52 2.11 4.40
C LEU A 27 4.93 2.64 4.19
N GLU A 28 5.88 1.80 3.82
CA GLU A 28 7.27 2.20 3.50
C GLU A 28 7.33 3.24 2.39
N ASN A 29 6.55 3.04 1.35
CA ASN A 29 6.51 3.96 0.23
C ASN A 29 5.85 5.31 0.58
N ARG A 30 4.82 5.32 1.44
CA ARG A 30 4.23 6.57 1.97
C ARG A 30 5.24 7.36 2.79
N GLU A 31 6.08 6.68 3.54
CA GLU A 31 7.14 7.33 4.33
C GLU A 31 8.18 8.00 3.41
N LYS A 32 8.64 7.29 2.37
CA LYS A 32 9.55 7.84 1.34
C LYS A 32 8.93 9.06 0.63
N LEU A 33 7.62 9.00 0.33
CA LEU A 33 6.88 10.11 -0.27
C LEU A 33 6.83 11.34 0.66
N SER A 34 6.55 11.10 1.94
CA SER A 34 6.54 12.12 2.98
C SER A 34 7.93 12.75 3.18
N ALA A 35 8.99 11.94 3.16
CA ALA A 35 10.37 12.41 3.25
C ALA A 35 10.73 13.36 2.10
N SER A 36 10.44 12.99 0.84
CA SER A 36 10.66 13.86 -0.32
C SER A 36 9.88 15.18 -0.23
N ARG A 37 8.61 15.14 0.22
CA ARG A 37 7.82 16.37 0.42
C ARG A 37 8.44 17.28 1.48
N ARG A 38 8.91 16.72 2.60
CA ARG A 38 9.63 17.49 3.63
C ARG A 38 10.90 18.10 3.09
N SER A 39 11.64 17.37 2.26
CA SER A 39 12.84 17.86 1.58
C SER A 39 12.53 19.05 0.66
N ILE A 40 11.50 18.95 -0.19
CA ILE A 40 11.04 20.05 -1.04
C ILE A 40 10.68 21.27 -0.20
N THR A 41 9.95 21.09 0.90
CA THR A 41 9.55 22.18 1.79
C THR A 41 10.78 22.86 2.40
N ALA A 42 11.73 22.09 2.93
CA ALA A 42 12.94 22.63 3.53
C ALA A 42 13.76 23.46 2.53
N VAL A 43 13.88 23.04 1.28
CA VAL A 43 14.59 23.81 0.23
C VAL A 43 13.80 25.07 -0.17
N LYS A 44 12.48 25.02 -0.20
CA LYS A 44 11.63 26.20 -0.42
C LYS A 44 11.76 27.21 0.73
N ASP A 45 11.90 26.75 1.98
CA ASP A 45 12.13 27.60 3.14
C ASP A 45 13.44 28.40 2.99
N VAL A 46 14.51 27.81 2.42
CA VAL A 46 15.74 28.51 2.08
C VAL A 46 15.46 29.67 1.11
N LEU A 47 14.65 29.42 0.08
CA LEU A 47 14.30 30.45 -0.90
C LEU A 47 13.45 31.56 -0.26
N VAL A 48 12.51 31.23 0.61
CA VAL A 48 11.67 32.22 1.32
C VAL A 48 12.57 33.13 2.20
N ALA A 49 13.45 32.54 3.02
CA ALA A 49 14.36 33.33 3.85
C ALA A 49 15.29 34.23 3.02
N LEU A 50 15.74 33.75 1.85
CA LEU A 50 16.55 34.56 0.94
C LEU A 50 15.76 35.72 0.31
N LEU A 51 14.48 35.48 -0.03
CA LEU A 51 13.56 36.52 -0.53
C LEU A 51 13.31 37.61 0.53
N ASP A 52 13.17 37.20 1.79
CA ASP A 52 13.04 38.15 2.92
C ASP A 52 14.28 38.99 3.08
N ALA A 53 15.48 38.39 2.96
CA ALA A 53 16.74 39.12 2.99
C ALA A 53 16.81 40.14 1.85
N GLU A 54 16.49 39.73 0.62
CA GLU A 54 16.52 40.62 -0.54
C GLU A 54 15.51 41.77 -0.41
N THR A 55 14.29 41.47 0.04
CA THR A 55 13.23 42.48 0.25
C THR A 55 13.60 43.48 1.30
N GLY A 56 14.18 43.01 2.43
CA GLY A 56 14.71 43.89 3.48
C GLY A 56 15.79 44.82 2.97
N ASN A 57 16.77 44.27 2.25
CA ASN A 57 17.83 45.08 1.64
C ASN A 57 17.28 46.15 0.65
N ARG A 58 16.38 45.74 -0.25
CA ARG A 58 15.74 46.67 -1.23
C ARG A 58 15.03 47.85 -0.53
N GLY A 59 14.23 47.51 0.51
CA GLY A 59 13.54 48.52 1.32
C GLY A 59 14.51 49.48 1.98
N TYR A 60 15.61 48.98 2.50
CA TYR A 60 16.69 49.77 3.11
C TYR A 60 17.40 50.62 2.06
N GLN A 61 17.78 50.09 0.91
CA GLN A 61 18.41 50.85 -0.16
C GLN A 61 17.56 52.05 -0.61
N LEU A 62 16.26 51.87 -0.69
CA LEU A 62 15.33 52.95 -1.11
C LEU A 62 15.11 53.99 -0.03
N THR A 63 14.97 53.60 1.23
CA THR A 63 14.49 54.50 2.28
C THR A 63 15.60 54.99 3.23
N GLY A 64 16.68 54.23 3.36
CA GLY A 64 17.72 54.45 4.37
C GLY A 64 17.28 54.15 5.81
N ARG A 65 16.10 53.58 6.01
CA ARG A 65 15.54 53.28 7.35
C ARG A 65 15.94 51.88 7.79
N GLU A 66 16.67 51.76 8.90
CA GLU A 66 17.15 50.49 9.48
C GLU A 66 15.98 49.49 9.80
N SER A 67 14.75 50.01 10.04
CA SER A 67 13.60 49.15 10.28
C SER A 67 13.30 48.19 9.10
N PHE A 68 13.65 48.54 7.88
CA PHE A 68 13.52 47.67 6.71
C PHE A 68 14.49 46.49 6.72
N LEU A 69 15.57 46.53 7.51
CA LEU A 69 16.50 45.40 7.63
C LEU A 69 16.04 44.30 8.56
N GLN A 70 14.89 44.43 9.24
CA GLN A 70 14.37 43.39 10.12
C GLN A 70 14.27 42.01 9.41
N PRO A 71 13.67 41.86 8.19
CA PRO A 71 13.63 40.59 7.47
C PRO A 71 15.04 40.10 7.11
N PHE A 72 15.95 40.97 6.70
CA PHE A 72 17.34 40.60 6.42
C PHE A 72 18.04 40.03 7.66
N ASN A 73 17.93 40.69 8.81
CA ASN A 73 18.56 40.23 10.04
C ASN A 73 18.00 38.86 10.48
N LYS A 74 16.68 38.66 10.36
CA LYS A 74 16.05 37.41 10.66
C LYS A 74 16.55 36.30 9.72
N SER A 75 16.70 36.60 8.43
CA SER A 75 17.20 35.65 7.45
C SER A 75 18.62 35.18 7.73
N LEU A 76 19.47 36.00 8.30
CA LEU A 76 20.84 35.60 8.69
C LEU A 76 20.85 34.47 9.72
N GLU A 77 19.81 34.35 10.56
CA GLU A 77 19.66 33.29 11.55
C GLU A 77 18.92 32.07 10.98
N GLU A 78 17.99 32.28 10.08
CA GLU A 78 17.12 31.24 9.53
C GLU A 78 17.75 30.45 8.37
N LEU A 79 18.52 31.12 7.50
CA LEU A 79 19.14 30.49 6.34
C LEU A 79 20.05 29.30 6.69
N PRO A 80 20.99 29.40 7.65
CA PRO A 80 21.84 28.28 8.01
C PRO A 80 21.00 27.07 8.50
N LYS A 81 20.00 27.34 9.33
CA LYS A 81 19.09 26.29 9.88
C LYS A 81 18.26 25.61 8.79
N ALA A 82 17.79 26.41 7.82
CA ALA A 82 17.00 25.86 6.69
C ALA A 82 17.86 24.97 5.78
N ILE A 83 19.10 25.41 5.49
CA ILE A 83 20.08 24.65 4.69
C ILE A 83 20.46 23.35 5.40
N GLU A 84 20.80 23.43 6.70
CA GLU A 84 21.12 22.24 7.50
C GLU A 84 19.97 21.24 7.52
N ARG A 85 18.74 21.71 7.72
CA ARG A 85 17.53 20.87 7.66
C ARG A 85 17.36 20.21 6.29
N ALA A 86 17.55 20.96 5.21
CA ALA A 86 17.47 20.42 3.86
C ALA A 86 18.53 19.33 3.62
N LYS A 87 19.77 19.53 4.08
CA LYS A 87 20.85 18.54 3.99
C LYS A 87 20.57 17.30 4.83
N ALA A 88 20.11 17.46 6.07
CA ALA A 88 19.77 16.34 6.96
C ALA A 88 18.67 15.44 6.38
N LEU A 89 17.67 16.03 5.70
CA LEU A 89 16.60 15.28 5.03
C LEU A 89 17.06 14.54 3.77
N ASN A 90 18.27 14.82 3.25
CA ASN A 90 18.81 14.24 2.03
C ASN A 90 20.13 13.50 2.26
N ILE A 91 20.45 13.12 3.50
CA ILE A 91 21.76 12.57 3.88
C ILE A 91 22.13 11.33 3.07
N ASP A 92 21.16 10.52 2.69
CA ASP A 92 21.36 9.29 1.91
C ASP A 92 21.31 9.51 0.39
N ASN A 93 21.11 10.76 -0.07
CA ASN A 93 20.98 11.11 -1.48
C ASN A 93 22.13 12.03 -1.92
N LYS A 94 23.25 11.42 -2.31
CA LYS A 94 24.45 12.14 -2.74
C LYS A 94 24.17 13.18 -3.83
N ASN A 95 23.35 12.84 -4.82
CA ASN A 95 23.04 13.76 -5.92
C ASN A 95 22.27 15.01 -5.43
N GLN A 96 21.43 14.86 -4.42
CA GLN A 96 20.72 15.98 -3.82
C GLN A 96 21.62 16.78 -2.87
N LEU A 97 22.52 16.12 -2.14
CA LEU A 97 23.52 16.82 -1.33
C LEU A 97 24.42 17.71 -2.20
N ASP A 98 24.93 17.21 -3.34
CA ASP A 98 25.72 17.99 -4.29
C ASP A 98 24.98 19.23 -4.82
N ARG A 99 23.65 19.15 -4.98
CA ARG A 99 22.80 20.29 -5.37
C ARG A 99 22.62 21.28 -4.22
N LEU A 100 22.46 20.77 -2.99
CA LEU A 100 22.34 21.59 -1.79
C LEU A 100 23.64 22.31 -1.47
N ASP A 101 24.80 21.68 -1.68
CA ASP A 101 26.10 22.32 -1.51
C ASP A 101 26.30 23.50 -2.48
N LYS A 102 25.86 23.32 -3.74
CA LYS A 102 25.85 24.40 -4.73
C LYS A 102 24.90 25.53 -4.34
N LEU A 103 23.72 25.18 -3.82
CA LEU A 103 22.75 26.16 -3.33
C LEU A 103 23.30 26.92 -2.15
N GLU A 104 23.88 26.25 -1.16
CA GLU A 104 24.50 26.86 0.03
C GLU A 104 25.57 27.86 -0.36
N GLN A 105 26.47 27.50 -1.28
CA GLN A 105 27.52 28.42 -1.74
C GLN A 105 26.92 29.67 -2.41
N ASN A 106 25.92 29.52 -3.28
CA ASN A 106 25.26 30.64 -3.93
C ASN A 106 24.45 31.51 -2.95
N VAL A 107 23.82 30.90 -1.93
CA VAL A 107 23.16 31.64 -0.84
C VAL A 107 24.17 32.46 -0.07
N LYS A 108 25.34 31.89 0.28
CA LYS A 108 26.42 32.60 0.97
C LYS A 108 26.90 33.77 0.14
N ASP A 109 27.21 33.57 -1.13
CA ASP A 109 27.67 34.62 -2.03
C ASP A 109 26.64 35.75 -2.14
N ASN A 110 25.34 35.42 -2.21
CA ASN A 110 24.26 36.41 -2.26
C ASN A 110 24.14 37.20 -0.95
N ILE A 111 24.17 36.53 0.20
CA ILE A 111 24.09 37.18 1.51
C ILE A 111 25.32 38.08 1.75
N ASP A 112 26.52 37.66 1.39
CA ASP A 112 27.72 38.48 1.53
C ASP A 112 27.65 39.71 0.61
N ASN A 113 27.11 39.57 -0.59
CA ASN A 113 26.85 40.69 -1.48
C ASN A 113 25.80 41.68 -0.88
N ILE A 114 24.73 41.19 -0.28
CA ILE A 114 23.72 42.02 0.41
C ILE A 114 24.35 42.75 1.59
N LYS A 115 25.19 42.10 2.40
CA LYS A 115 25.92 42.76 3.51
C LYS A 115 26.76 43.95 3.02
N ILE A 116 27.49 43.77 1.91
CA ILE A 116 28.28 44.87 1.32
C ILE A 116 27.36 46.03 0.93
N PHE A 117 26.22 45.78 0.34
CA PHE A 117 25.27 46.83 -0.04
C PHE A 117 24.65 47.55 1.16
N VAL A 118 24.32 46.82 2.22
CA VAL A 118 23.82 47.40 3.48
C VAL A 118 24.90 48.32 4.10
N GLU A 119 26.16 47.87 4.19
CA GLU A 119 27.25 48.68 4.73
C GLU A 119 27.54 49.92 3.87
N ASN A 120 27.52 49.81 2.56
CA ASN A 120 27.69 50.97 1.65
C ASN A 120 26.56 51.99 1.87
N ARG A 121 25.32 51.54 2.01
CA ARG A 121 24.17 52.44 2.25
C ARG A 121 24.28 53.15 3.60
N ARG A 122 24.79 52.50 4.66
CA ARG A 122 25.10 53.13 5.96
C ARG A 122 26.11 54.26 5.81
N LYS A 123 27.05 54.13 4.88
CA LYS A 123 28.04 55.17 4.55
C LYS A 123 27.52 56.22 3.57
N GLY A 124 26.24 56.21 3.24
CA GLY A 124 25.62 57.12 2.29
C GLY A 124 25.84 56.79 0.80
N ILE A 125 26.50 55.64 0.50
CA ILE A 125 26.77 55.20 -0.85
C ILE A 125 25.51 54.45 -1.39
N ILE A 126 24.95 54.96 -2.48
CA ILE A 126 23.78 54.38 -3.14
C ILE A 126 24.23 53.34 -4.16
N MET A 127 23.50 52.19 -4.24
CA MET A 127 23.75 51.17 -5.26
C MET A 127 23.63 51.73 -6.67
N THR A 128 24.60 51.39 -7.50
CA THR A 128 24.54 51.65 -8.96
C THR A 128 23.60 50.67 -9.64
N GLN A 129 23.11 51.01 -10.83
CA GLN A 129 22.30 50.12 -11.66
C GLN A 129 23.01 48.76 -11.90
N GLN A 130 24.31 48.78 -12.14
CA GLN A 130 25.10 47.56 -12.35
C GLN A 130 25.11 46.65 -11.11
N GLN A 131 25.29 47.23 -9.90
CA GLN A 131 25.21 46.46 -8.65
C GLN A 131 23.82 45.88 -8.41
N PHE A 132 22.77 46.61 -8.78
CA PHE A 132 21.39 46.11 -8.72
C PHE A 132 21.20 44.91 -9.63
N MET A 133 21.71 44.95 -10.86
CA MET A 133 21.66 43.84 -11.81
C MET A 133 22.47 42.62 -11.31
N MET A 134 23.62 42.86 -10.67
CA MET A 134 24.43 41.82 -10.05
C MET A 134 23.68 41.12 -8.90
N SER A 135 23.07 41.87 -7.96
CA SER A 135 22.23 41.34 -6.90
C SER A 135 21.10 40.49 -7.44
N LYS A 136 20.39 40.96 -8.48
CA LYS A 136 19.38 40.20 -9.17
C LYS A 136 19.91 38.88 -9.72
N SER A 137 21.08 38.88 -10.32
CA SER A 137 21.69 37.67 -10.91
C SER A 137 21.99 36.58 -9.85
N TYR A 138 22.47 36.95 -8.66
CA TYR A 138 22.65 36.04 -7.54
C TYR A 138 21.35 35.41 -7.11
N MET A 139 20.29 36.22 -6.97
CA MET A 139 18.97 35.72 -6.59
C MET A 139 18.35 34.80 -7.65
N ASP A 140 18.45 35.16 -8.94
CA ASP A 140 17.96 34.34 -10.03
C ASP A 140 18.66 32.95 -10.09
N ARG A 141 19.99 32.92 -9.79
CA ARG A 141 20.77 31.69 -9.68
C ARG A 141 20.26 30.81 -8.53
N CYS A 142 20.02 31.39 -7.35
CA CYS A 142 19.45 30.63 -6.22
C CYS A 142 18.07 30.07 -6.54
N ARG A 143 17.19 30.86 -7.18
CA ARG A 143 15.87 30.38 -7.64
C ARG A 143 15.99 29.23 -8.63
N MET A 144 16.93 29.31 -9.57
CA MET A 144 17.18 28.24 -10.53
C MET A 144 17.62 26.95 -9.83
N LEU A 145 18.54 27.03 -8.87
CA LEU A 145 19.02 25.87 -8.12
C LEU A 145 17.91 25.22 -7.27
N VAL A 146 17.08 26.03 -6.60
CA VAL A 146 15.91 25.55 -5.87
C VAL A 146 14.91 24.87 -6.80
N ASN A 147 14.60 25.47 -7.94
CA ASN A 147 13.68 24.90 -8.92
C ASN A 147 14.20 23.59 -9.52
N ASP A 148 15.51 23.50 -9.77
CA ASP A 148 16.14 22.27 -10.25
C ASP A 148 16.06 21.15 -9.20
N PHE A 149 16.30 21.48 -7.93
CA PHE A 149 16.13 20.54 -6.83
C PHE A 149 14.68 20.04 -6.76
N VAL A 150 13.72 20.97 -6.71
CA VAL A 150 12.28 20.65 -6.60
C VAL A 150 11.82 19.80 -7.78
N ARG A 151 12.18 20.17 -9.00
CA ARG A 151 11.82 19.42 -10.22
C ARG A 151 12.37 17.99 -10.19
N ASN A 152 13.58 17.80 -9.70
CA ASN A 152 14.16 16.48 -9.58
C ASN A 152 13.40 15.63 -8.56
N GLU A 153 13.09 16.20 -7.37
CA GLU A 153 12.29 15.51 -6.36
C GLU A 153 10.88 15.19 -6.87
N GLU A 154 10.21 16.14 -7.52
CA GLU A 154 8.86 15.92 -8.08
C GLU A 154 8.86 14.81 -9.13
N LYS A 155 9.88 14.75 -10.00
CA LYS A 155 10.04 13.66 -10.96
C LYS A 155 10.23 12.30 -10.28
N GLN A 156 11.03 12.24 -9.22
CA GLN A 156 11.20 11.01 -8.43
C GLN A 156 9.89 10.60 -7.73
N LEU A 157 9.15 11.57 -7.20
CA LEU A 157 7.83 11.35 -6.60
C LEU A 157 6.83 10.80 -7.62
N GLU A 158 6.81 11.34 -8.84
CA GLU A 158 5.91 10.88 -9.91
C GLU A 158 6.18 9.41 -10.29
N ILE A 159 7.46 9.06 -10.46
CA ILE A 159 7.87 7.67 -10.76
C ILE A 159 7.41 6.74 -9.63
N LYS A 160 7.74 7.07 -8.39
CA LYS A 160 7.36 6.28 -7.21
C LYS A 160 5.83 6.16 -7.06
N ASN A 161 5.08 7.22 -7.31
CA ASN A 161 3.62 7.20 -7.26
C ASN A 161 3.00 6.28 -8.34
N LYS A 162 3.54 6.29 -9.56
CA LYS A 162 3.07 5.38 -10.62
C LYS A 162 3.30 3.91 -10.25
N ASP A 163 4.46 3.60 -9.71
CA ASP A 163 4.79 2.25 -9.26
C ASP A 163 3.88 1.79 -8.11
N LEU A 164 3.60 2.69 -7.16
CA LEU A 164 2.68 2.44 -6.06
C LEU A 164 1.25 2.16 -6.53
N THR A 165 0.74 2.98 -7.43
CA THR A 165 -0.62 2.83 -7.95
C THR A 165 -0.76 1.50 -8.69
N LYS A 166 0.24 1.13 -9.50
CA LYS A 166 0.26 -0.14 -10.22
C LYS A 166 0.29 -1.34 -9.26
N SER A 167 1.17 -1.31 -8.26
CA SER A 167 1.27 -2.37 -7.25
C SER A 167 -0.01 -2.50 -6.43
N SER A 168 -0.60 -1.38 -5.98
CA SER A 168 -1.84 -1.36 -5.21
C SER A 168 -3.01 -1.96 -6.00
N ASN A 169 -3.21 -1.57 -7.26
CA ASN A 169 -4.28 -2.09 -8.10
C ASN A 169 -4.13 -3.60 -8.35
N THR A 170 -2.91 -4.07 -8.56
CA THR A 170 -2.62 -5.50 -8.73
C THR A 170 -2.98 -6.27 -7.46
N THR A 171 -2.63 -5.77 -6.29
CA THR A 171 -2.95 -6.42 -5.00
C THR A 171 -4.45 -6.49 -4.74
N VAL A 172 -5.19 -5.39 -4.98
CA VAL A 172 -6.65 -5.37 -4.86
C VAL A 172 -7.28 -6.40 -5.79
N LEU A 173 -6.81 -6.50 -7.03
CA LEU A 173 -7.28 -7.50 -7.99
C LEU A 173 -7.04 -8.93 -7.48
N PHE A 174 -5.84 -9.23 -6.95
CA PHE A 174 -5.54 -10.54 -6.36
C PHE A 174 -6.43 -10.88 -5.17
N ILE A 175 -6.72 -9.92 -4.29
CA ILE A 175 -7.62 -10.12 -3.15
C ILE A 175 -9.03 -10.46 -3.64
N ILE A 176 -9.56 -9.73 -4.61
CA ILE A 176 -10.89 -9.98 -5.17
C ILE A 176 -10.94 -11.35 -5.84
N LEU A 177 -9.95 -11.70 -6.66
CA LEU A 177 -9.89 -12.99 -7.34
C LEU A 177 -9.79 -14.16 -6.36
N SER A 178 -8.97 -14.02 -5.31
CA SER A 178 -8.84 -15.05 -4.27
C SER A 178 -10.14 -15.25 -3.47
N ALA A 179 -10.85 -14.16 -3.17
CA ALA A 179 -12.14 -14.23 -2.51
C ALA A 179 -13.20 -14.95 -3.38
N ILE A 180 -13.28 -14.62 -4.67
CA ILE A 180 -14.16 -15.28 -5.63
C ILE A 180 -13.82 -16.77 -5.73
N ALA A 181 -12.53 -17.10 -5.86
CA ALA A 181 -12.08 -18.50 -5.92
C ALA A 181 -12.47 -19.28 -4.64
N ALA A 182 -12.29 -18.67 -3.46
CA ALA A 182 -12.69 -19.29 -2.19
C ALA A 182 -14.21 -19.58 -2.14
N VAL A 183 -15.04 -18.64 -2.60
CA VAL A 183 -16.51 -18.83 -2.67
C VAL A 183 -16.88 -19.97 -3.62
N ILE A 184 -16.28 -20.02 -4.82
CA ILE A 184 -16.53 -21.09 -5.81
C ILE A 184 -16.15 -22.45 -5.25
N VAL A 185 -14.96 -22.56 -4.64
CA VAL A 185 -14.48 -23.80 -4.02
C VAL A 185 -15.43 -24.25 -2.91
N THR A 186 -15.83 -23.32 -2.03
CA THR A 186 -16.76 -23.62 -0.93
C THR A 186 -18.12 -24.09 -1.46
N ALA A 187 -18.68 -23.41 -2.45
CA ALA A 187 -19.95 -23.79 -3.08
C ALA A 187 -19.89 -25.17 -3.75
N PHE A 188 -18.78 -25.47 -4.45
CA PHE A 188 -18.56 -26.78 -5.06
C PHE A 188 -18.53 -27.91 -4.01
N PHE A 189 -17.76 -27.75 -2.93
CA PHE A 189 -17.71 -28.76 -1.87
C PHE A 189 -19.03 -28.89 -1.12
N TYR A 190 -19.76 -27.79 -0.92
CA TYR A 190 -21.11 -27.83 -0.34
C TYR A 190 -22.09 -28.63 -1.22
N ALA A 191 -22.10 -28.36 -2.52
CA ALA A 191 -22.96 -29.10 -3.46
C ALA A 191 -22.63 -30.60 -3.49
N LYS A 192 -21.31 -30.93 -3.52
CA LYS A 192 -20.86 -32.34 -3.48
C LYS A 192 -21.27 -33.02 -2.17
N MET A 193 -21.09 -32.35 -1.03
CA MET A 193 -21.50 -32.88 0.27
C MET A 193 -23.01 -33.15 0.31
N ARG A 194 -23.83 -32.22 -0.20
CA ARG A 194 -25.29 -32.38 -0.25
C ARG A 194 -25.70 -33.56 -1.14
N ALA A 195 -25.05 -33.72 -2.28
CA ALA A 195 -25.28 -34.87 -3.16
C ALA A 195 -24.90 -36.20 -2.50
N ASP A 196 -23.78 -36.28 -1.79
CA ASP A 196 -23.34 -37.46 -1.06
C ASP A 196 -24.31 -37.82 0.10
N LEU A 197 -24.83 -36.82 0.81
CA LEU A 197 -25.83 -37.04 1.88
C LEU A 197 -27.12 -37.60 1.31
N ILE A 198 -27.64 -37.05 0.22
CA ILE A 198 -28.85 -37.55 -0.45
C ILE A 198 -28.64 -39.00 -0.93
N ARG A 199 -27.47 -39.29 -1.49
CA ARG A 199 -27.14 -40.65 -1.96
C ARG A 199 -27.07 -41.66 -0.80
N ARG A 200 -26.49 -41.26 0.33
CA ARG A 200 -26.44 -42.12 1.55
C ARG A 200 -27.83 -42.39 2.12
N ASP A 201 -28.69 -41.36 2.21
CA ASP A 201 -30.07 -41.53 2.69
C ASP A 201 -30.85 -42.49 1.79
N LYS A 202 -30.66 -42.41 0.46
CA LYS A 202 -31.29 -43.34 -0.50
C LYS A 202 -30.78 -44.76 -0.31
N LEU A 203 -29.48 -44.97 -0.21
CA LEU A 203 -28.89 -46.30 0.04
C LEU A 203 -29.34 -46.90 1.37
N GLU A 204 -29.42 -46.09 2.42
CA GLU A 204 -29.91 -46.55 3.74
C GLU A 204 -31.36 -47.01 3.68
N LYS A 205 -32.23 -46.29 2.96
CA LYS A 205 -33.63 -46.66 2.72
C LYS A 205 -33.75 -47.96 1.92
N GLU A 206 -32.96 -48.14 0.87
CA GLU A 206 -32.88 -49.37 0.08
C GLU A 206 -32.39 -50.55 0.93
N LEU A 207 -31.39 -50.34 1.77
CA LEU A 207 -30.86 -51.37 2.68
C LEU A 207 -31.91 -51.81 3.71
N LYS A 208 -32.59 -50.85 4.33
CA LYS A 208 -33.69 -51.14 5.28
C LYS A 208 -34.86 -51.88 4.64
N ALA A 209 -35.20 -51.55 3.40
CA ALA A 209 -36.25 -52.24 2.65
C ALA A 209 -35.84 -53.69 2.38
N LYS A 210 -34.63 -53.96 1.93
CA LYS A 210 -34.10 -55.31 1.72
C LYS A 210 -34.03 -56.11 3.03
N ASP A 211 -33.56 -55.50 4.12
CA ASP A 211 -33.49 -56.16 5.42
C ASP A 211 -34.89 -56.56 5.93
N LEU A 212 -35.88 -55.70 5.77
CA LEU A 212 -37.26 -56.01 6.08
C LEU A 212 -37.80 -57.16 5.24
N GLU A 213 -37.49 -57.22 3.95
CA GLU A 213 -37.87 -58.31 3.05
C GLU A 213 -37.21 -59.60 3.42
N ILE A 214 -35.89 -59.63 3.72
CA ILE A 214 -35.19 -60.81 4.21
C ILE A 214 -35.80 -61.28 5.53
N THR A 215 -36.10 -60.39 6.46
CA THR A 215 -36.73 -60.74 7.74
C THR A 215 -38.08 -61.36 7.55
N ARG A 216 -38.92 -60.88 6.62
CA ARG A 216 -40.18 -61.46 6.26
C ARG A 216 -40.01 -62.87 5.70
N ARG A 217 -39.09 -63.12 4.76
CA ARG A 217 -38.76 -64.39 4.16
C ARG A 217 -38.27 -65.39 5.23
N VAL A 218 -37.34 -64.99 6.08
CA VAL A 218 -36.83 -65.81 7.20
C VAL A 218 -37.94 -66.21 8.14
N ASN A 219 -38.89 -65.32 8.50
CA ASN A 219 -40.00 -65.61 9.37
C ASN A 219 -41.02 -66.58 8.69
N ALA A 220 -41.27 -66.39 7.39
CA ALA A 220 -42.13 -67.33 6.62
C ALA A 220 -41.49 -68.72 6.57
N ILE A 221 -40.21 -68.86 6.29
CA ILE A 221 -39.49 -70.13 6.30
C ILE A 221 -39.55 -70.76 7.69
N LYS A 222 -39.35 -69.99 8.75
CA LYS A 222 -39.38 -70.45 10.14
C LYS A 222 -40.78 -70.95 10.52
N GLU A 223 -41.85 -70.32 10.05
CA GLU A 223 -43.22 -70.73 10.25
C GLU A 223 -43.51 -72.05 9.53
N ILE A 224 -43.06 -72.17 8.28
CA ILE A 224 -43.20 -73.46 7.52
C ILE A 224 -42.42 -74.57 8.18
N ALA A 225 -41.14 -74.32 8.63
CA ALA A 225 -40.32 -75.29 9.33
C ALA A 225 -40.99 -75.78 10.64
N ASN A 226 -41.60 -74.89 11.41
CA ASN A 226 -42.31 -75.23 12.65
C ASN A 226 -43.59 -76.09 12.35
N LYS A 227 -44.32 -75.80 11.29
CA LYS A 227 -45.47 -76.60 10.86
C LYS A 227 -45.05 -78.02 10.44
N VAL A 228 -43.98 -78.09 9.64
CA VAL A 228 -43.42 -79.38 9.24
C VAL A 228 -42.96 -80.18 10.46
N ALA A 229 -42.30 -79.53 11.44
CA ALA A 229 -41.88 -80.18 12.66
C ALA A 229 -43.06 -80.67 13.55
N SER A 230 -44.21 -80.03 13.45
CA SER A 230 -45.47 -80.46 14.12
C SER A 230 -46.27 -81.50 13.37
N GLY A 231 -45.82 -82.02 12.20
CA GLY A 231 -46.44 -83.04 11.42
C GLY A 231 -47.50 -82.58 10.39
N ASP A 232 -47.60 -81.27 10.14
CA ASP A 232 -48.45 -80.66 9.10
C ASP A 232 -47.70 -80.45 7.80
N TYR A 233 -47.89 -81.34 6.82
CA TYR A 233 -47.25 -81.28 5.48
C TYR A 233 -48.11 -80.64 4.40
N SER A 234 -49.17 -79.91 4.76
CA SER A 234 -50.23 -79.47 3.82
C SER A 234 -49.85 -78.20 3.04
N GLN A 235 -48.76 -77.51 3.38
CA GLN A 235 -48.32 -76.23 2.72
C GLN A 235 -47.12 -76.43 1.83
N LYS A 236 -47.24 -76.01 0.55
CA LYS A 236 -46.06 -75.80 -0.34
C LYS A 236 -45.48 -74.41 -0.15
N ALA A 237 -44.20 -74.35 -0.05
CA ALA A 237 -43.47 -73.05 -0.12
C ALA A 237 -43.67 -72.51 -1.55
N THR A 238 -44.47 -71.49 -1.70
CA THR A 238 -44.56 -70.73 -2.96
C THR A 238 -43.76 -69.47 -2.79
N ASP A 239 -42.46 -69.56 -3.04
CA ASP A 239 -41.62 -68.35 -3.26
C ASP A 239 -41.44 -68.21 -4.79
N ASN A 240 -42.03 -67.15 -5.35
CA ASN A 240 -42.06 -66.89 -6.79
C ASN A 240 -41.02 -65.78 -7.15
N SER A 241 -40.00 -65.59 -6.33
CA SER A 241 -38.93 -64.63 -6.63
C SER A 241 -37.85 -65.27 -7.53
N GLN A 242 -37.54 -64.61 -8.64
CA GLN A 242 -36.45 -64.95 -9.59
C GLN A 242 -35.09 -64.50 -9.08
N ASP A 243 -34.78 -64.74 -7.83
CA ASP A 243 -33.43 -64.47 -7.31
C ASP A 243 -32.75 -65.80 -6.93
N ASP A 244 -31.44 -65.80 -6.76
CA ASP A 244 -30.59 -66.98 -6.52
C ASP A 244 -30.99 -67.86 -5.31
N LEU A 245 -32.12 -67.59 -4.64
CA LEU A 245 -32.62 -68.25 -3.45
C LEU A 245 -34.06 -68.87 -3.69
N GLY A 246 -34.60 -68.75 -4.87
CA GLY A 246 -35.92 -69.26 -5.28
C GLY A 246 -35.87 -70.58 -6.00
#